data_2773aa8123a9aa8dd2cad0b044e08e4b
#
_entry.id   2773aa8123a9aa8dd2cad0b044e08e4b
#
_cell.length_a   1.000
_cell.length_b   1.000
_cell.length_c   1.000
_cell.angle_alpha   90.00
_cell.angle_beta   90.00
_cell.angle_gamma   90.00
#
_symmetry.space_group_name_H-M   'P 1'
#
loop_
_entity.id
_entity.type
_entity.pdbx_description
1 polymer ?
#
loop_
_entity_poly.entity_id
_entity_poly.type
_entity_poly.pdbx_seq_one_letter_code
_entity_poly.pdbx_strand_id
1 'polypeptide(L)'
;MGAETVIELAHVDAGYPGNVILRDLAFSIQRGEIFILLGGSGCGKSTVLKHMIGLNPVLGGRLAVCGSEWTPQTAAALYRRIGVMYQSGALFGSMTCLENVMLPMESFLRLARKEREARARGLLAEVELADAADKMPAEISGGMRKRVAIARALALDPEILFLDEPSAGLDPITAFALDQLILRLRREKGATFVIVTHELASLFRIGDRCAMFDKARQGLVALGDPRKLRTESTDLFTRRFLNGGEEIHG
;
A
#
# COMPACT_ATOMS: atom_id res chain seq x y z
N MET A 1 13.25 15.93 -16.81
CA MET A 1 13.58 14.52 -16.54
C MET A 1 12.26 13.82 -16.28
N GLY A 2 11.93 12.72 -17.01
CA GLY A 2 10.73 11.93 -16.75
C GLY A 2 10.81 11.31 -15.36
N ALA A 3 9.68 11.19 -14.66
CA ALA A 3 9.63 10.51 -13.37
C ALA A 3 10.09 9.04 -13.54
N GLU A 4 10.88 8.52 -12.60
CA GLU A 4 11.40 7.16 -12.63
C GLU A 4 10.28 6.15 -12.31
N THR A 5 10.08 5.16 -13.19
CA THR A 5 9.12 4.08 -12.95
C THR A 5 9.68 3.10 -11.93
N VAL A 6 8.94 2.85 -10.84
CA VAL A 6 9.32 1.91 -9.78
C VAL A 6 8.51 0.61 -9.80
N ILE A 7 7.29 0.63 -10.38
CA ILE A 7 6.49 -0.57 -10.65
C ILE A 7 5.95 -0.48 -12.07
N GLU A 8 6.05 -1.57 -12.81
CA GLU A 8 5.52 -1.68 -14.18
C GLU A 8 4.71 -2.97 -14.33
N LEU A 9 3.47 -2.85 -14.77
CA LEU A 9 2.63 -3.94 -15.23
C LEU A 9 2.50 -3.85 -16.76
N ALA A 10 2.89 -4.89 -17.46
CA ALA A 10 2.77 -5.01 -18.91
C ALA A 10 1.94 -6.25 -19.24
N HIS A 11 0.66 -6.02 -19.61
CA HIS A 11 -0.31 -7.05 -19.96
C HIS A 11 -0.46 -8.15 -18.91
N VAL A 12 -0.53 -7.78 -17.62
CA VAL A 12 -0.56 -8.71 -16.49
C VAL A 12 -1.96 -9.31 -16.32
N ASP A 13 -2.03 -10.62 -16.25
CA ASP A 13 -3.19 -11.37 -15.76
C ASP A 13 -3.00 -11.66 -14.27
N ALA A 14 -3.91 -11.13 -13.44
CA ALA A 14 -3.88 -11.26 -11.99
C ALA A 14 -4.97 -12.21 -11.50
N GLY A 15 -4.59 -13.14 -10.61
CA GLY A 15 -5.53 -14.12 -10.06
C GLY A 15 -4.81 -15.25 -9.31
N TYR A 16 -5.43 -16.41 -9.30
CA TYR A 16 -4.91 -17.65 -8.73
C TYR A 16 -4.90 -18.75 -9.78
N PRO A 17 -4.10 -19.81 -9.64
CA PRO A 17 -4.09 -20.91 -10.59
C PRO A 17 -5.51 -21.40 -10.93
N GLY A 18 -5.86 -21.39 -12.23
CA GLY A 18 -7.19 -21.74 -12.72
C GLY A 18 -8.29 -20.67 -12.56
N ASN A 19 -8.01 -19.51 -11.95
CA ASN A 19 -9.00 -18.44 -11.76
C ASN A 19 -8.38 -17.05 -11.98
N VAL A 20 -8.49 -16.51 -13.19
CA VAL A 20 -8.09 -15.14 -13.50
C VAL A 20 -9.16 -14.18 -13.02
N ILE A 21 -8.76 -13.21 -12.18
CA ILE A 21 -9.65 -12.20 -11.58
C ILE A 21 -9.63 -10.92 -12.40
N LEU A 22 -8.44 -10.47 -12.80
CA LEU A 22 -8.24 -9.30 -13.64
C LEU A 22 -7.32 -9.65 -14.81
N ARG A 23 -7.63 -9.11 -15.98
CA ARG A 23 -6.93 -9.41 -17.24
C ARG A 23 -6.26 -8.17 -17.80
N ASP A 24 -5.18 -8.39 -18.51
CA ASP A 24 -4.53 -7.41 -19.36
C ASP A 24 -4.23 -6.07 -18.65
N LEU A 25 -3.75 -6.15 -17.42
CA LEU A 25 -3.41 -4.95 -16.67
C LEU A 25 -2.12 -4.32 -17.23
N ALA A 26 -2.21 -3.06 -17.68
CA ALA A 26 -1.08 -2.30 -18.19
C ALA A 26 -1.06 -0.90 -17.58
N PHE A 27 -0.13 -0.65 -16.66
CA PHE A 27 0.12 0.67 -16.07
C PHE A 27 1.47 0.70 -15.34
N SER A 28 1.94 1.89 -15.02
CA SER A 28 3.17 2.11 -14.25
C SER A 28 2.93 3.01 -13.05
N ILE A 29 3.77 2.83 -12.01
CA ILE A 29 3.80 3.66 -10.80
C ILE A 29 5.15 4.36 -10.75
N GLN A 30 5.12 5.67 -10.50
CA GLN A 30 6.31 6.51 -10.51
C GLN A 30 6.90 6.66 -9.09
N ARG A 31 8.21 6.90 -9.03
CA ARG A 31 8.90 7.17 -7.75
C ARG A 31 8.28 8.37 -7.04
N GLY A 32 8.02 8.22 -5.74
CA GLY A 32 7.55 9.30 -4.87
C GLY A 32 6.06 9.65 -5.03
N GLU A 33 5.29 8.92 -5.86
CA GLU A 33 3.83 9.13 -5.91
C GLU A 33 3.08 8.32 -4.85
N ILE A 34 1.89 8.80 -4.49
CA ILE A 34 0.88 8.02 -3.77
C ILE A 34 -0.10 7.48 -4.80
N PHE A 35 0.03 6.20 -5.12
CA PHE A 35 -0.79 5.51 -6.11
C PHE A 35 -1.87 4.66 -5.42
N ILE A 36 -3.12 4.82 -5.84
CA ILE A 36 -4.26 4.15 -5.21
C ILE A 36 -4.79 3.03 -6.10
N LEU A 37 -4.93 1.82 -5.56
CA LEU A 37 -5.69 0.72 -6.16
C LEU A 37 -7.14 0.82 -5.68
N LEU A 38 -8.05 1.13 -6.59
CA LEU A 38 -9.44 1.50 -6.30
C LEU A 38 -10.43 0.52 -6.94
N GLY A 39 -11.63 0.43 -6.39
CA GLY A 39 -12.73 -0.36 -6.95
C GLY A 39 -13.60 -1.01 -5.88
N GLY A 40 -14.72 -1.60 -6.29
CA GLY A 40 -15.67 -2.25 -5.40
C GLY A 40 -15.09 -3.45 -4.65
N SER A 41 -15.84 -3.96 -3.66
CA SER A 41 -15.44 -5.15 -2.92
C SER A 41 -15.31 -6.37 -3.84
N GLY A 42 -14.22 -7.12 -3.69
CA GLY A 42 -13.95 -8.32 -4.47
C GLY A 42 -13.61 -8.09 -5.94
N CYS A 43 -13.26 -6.86 -6.37
CA CYS A 43 -12.82 -6.60 -7.76
C CYS A 43 -11.36 -6.98 -8.05
N GLY A 44 -10.57 -7.43 -7.06
CA GLY A 44 -9.21 -7.91 -7.28
C GLY A 44 -8.07 -7.00 -6.78
N LYS A 45 -8.34 -5.87 -6.10
CA LYS A 45 -7.31 -4.94 -5.58
C LYS A 45 -6.21 -5.63 -4.76
N SER A 46 -6.62 -6.38 -3.73
CA SER A 46 -5.68 -7.11 -2.87
C SER A 46 -4.98 -8.26 -3.62
N THR A 47 -5.58 -8.77 -4.71
CA THR A 47 -4.92 -9.76 -5.58
C THR A 47 -3.78 -9.09 -6.35
N VAL A 48 -4.02 -7.93 -6.97
CA VAL A 48 -2.97 -7.15 -7.63
C VAL A 48 -1.86 -6.77 -6.65
N LEU A 49 -2.23 -6.31 -5.45
CA LEU A 49 -1.27 -6.03 -4.38
C LEU A 49 -0.40 -7.26 -4.07
N LYS A 50 -0.99 -8.44 -3.91
CA LYS A 50 -0.25 -9.69 -3.63
C LYS A 50 0.73 -10.08 -4.73
N HIS A 51 0.41 -9.79 -5.99
CA HIS A 51 1.37 -9.97 -7.10
C HIS A 51 2.50 -8.94 -7.00
N MET A 52 2.19 -7.65 -6.76
CA MET A 52 3.20 -6.60 -6.62
C MET A 52 4.19 -6.85 -5.49
N ILE A 53 3.76 -7.44 -4.38
CA ILE A 53 4.64 -7.76 -3.23
C ILE A 53 5.28 -9.16 -3.31
N GLY A 54 5.09 -9.88 -4.43
CA GLY A 54 5.73 -11.17 -4.68
C GLY A 54 5.15 -12.35 -3.89
N LEU A 55 3.95 -12.22 -3.30
CA LEU A 55 3.29 -13.35 -2.62
C LEU A 55 2.71 -14.37 -3.60
N ASN A 56 2.26 -13.90 -4.77
CA ASN A 56 1.73 -14.75 -5.81
C ASN A 56 2.42 -14.43 -7.14
N PRO A 57 2.79 -15.41 -7.96
CA PRO A 57 3.25 -15.16 -9.33
C PRO A 57 2.09 -14.63 -10.17
N VAL A 58 2.37 -13.77 -11.16
CA VAL A 58 1.38 -13.37 -12.15
C VAL A 58 1.02 -14.56 -13.05
N LEU A 59 -0.22 -14.60 -13.56
CA LEU A 59 -0.68 -15.69 -14.41
C LEU A 59 -0.30 -15.51 -15.88
N GLY A 60 -0.01 -14.26 -16.28
CA GLY A 60 0.43 -13.87 -17.62
C GLY A 60 1.00 -12.47 -17.61
N GLY A 61 1.69 -12.08 -18.67
CA GLY A 61 2.32 -10.77 -18.79
C GLY A 61 3.59 -10.63 -17.96
N ARG A 62 3.99 -9.38 -17.69
CA ARG A 62 5.22 -9.04 -16.99
C ARG A 62 4.95 -8.03 -15.86
N LEU A 63 5.43 -8.32 -14.66
CA LEU A 63 5.41 -7.41 -13.52
C LEU A 63 6.83 -7.17 -13.02
N ALA A 64 7.29 -5.93 -13.09
CA ALA A 64 8.57 -5.49 -12.54
C ALA A 64 8.35 -4.55 -11.36
N VAL A 65 9.11 -4.78 -10.27
CA VAL A 65 9.15 -3.94 -9.07
C VAL A 65 10.58 -3.52 -8.83
N CYS A 66 10.82 -2.22 -8.66
CA CYS A 66 12.18 -1.67 -8.55
C CYS A 66 13.12 -2.13 -9.69
N GLY A 67 12.59 -2.24 -10.91
CA GLY A 67 13.33 -2.65 -12.10
C GLY A 67 13.60 -4.16 -12.23
N SER A 68 13.03 -5.00 -11.34
CA SER A 68 13.26 -6.45 -11.34
C SER A 68 11.95 -7.22 -11.24
N GLU A 69 11.90 -8.40 -11.87
CA GLU A 69 10.80 -9.34 -11.70
C GLU A 69 11.01 -10.20 -10.45
N TRP A 70 9.91 -10.71 -9.88
CA TRP A 70 9.96 -11.64 -8.75
C TRP A 70 10.44 -13.02 -9.21
N THR A 71 11.61 -13.40 -8.74
CA THR A 71 12.21 -14.73 -8.93
C THR A 71 12.85 -15.17 -7.61
N PRO A 72 13.17 -16.45 -7.41
CA PRO A 72 13.90 -16.88 -6.21
C PRO A 72 15.23 -16.13 -6.02
N GLN A 73 15.87 -15.68 -7.11
CA GLN A 73 17.14 -14.96 -7.10
C GLN A 73 16.99 -13.48 -6.72
N THR A 74 15.90 -12.84 -7.12
CA THR A 74 15.65 -11.40 -6.88
C THR A 74 14.87 -11.14 -5.59
N ALA A 75 14.10 -12.11 -5.09
CA ALA A 75 13.16 -11.95 -3.99
C ALA A 75 13.79 -11.33 -2.73
N ALA A 76 14.93 -11.83 -2.27
CA ALA A 76 15.60 -11.32 -1.07
C ALA A 76 16.03 -9.85 -1.20
N ALA A 77 16.44 -9.43 -2.39
CA ALA A 77 16.79 -8.04 -2.67
C ALA A 77 15.54 -7.14 -2.73
N LEU A 78 14.46 -7.62 -3.37
CA LEU A 78 13.20 -6.89 -3.48
C LEU A 78 12.51 -6.72 -2.13
N TYR A 79 12.49 -7.76 -1.27
CA TYR A 79 11.91 -7.65 0.08
C TYR A 79 12.60 -6.61 0.97
N ARG A 80 13.86 -6.26 0.72
CA ARG A 80 14.55 -5.17 1.41
C ARG A 80 14.14 -3.78 0.93
N ARG A 81 13.60 -3.68 -0.28
CA ARG A 81 13.24 -2.42 -0.94
C ARG A 81 11.76 -2.10 -0.82
N ILE A 82 10.95 -3.01 -0.26
CA ILE A 82 9.52 -2.81 -0.05
C ILE A 82 9.14 -2.95 1.43
N GLY A 83 8.15 -2.19 1.85
CA GLY A 83 7.50 -2.34 3.15
C GLY A 83 6.02 -2.66 2.95
N VAL A 84 5.45 -3.53 3.79
CA VAL A 84 4.06 -3.95 3.65
C VAL A 84 3.31 -3.81 4.97
N MET A 85 2.14 -3.17 4.90
CA MET A 85 1.14 -3.14 5.95
C MET A 85 -0.14 -3.80 5.47
N TYR A 86 -0.56 -4.87 6.12
CA TYR A 86 -1.83 -5.55 5.84
C TYR A 86 -3.01 -4.92 6.58
N GLN A 87 -4.22 -5.16 6.12
CA GLN A 87 -5.47 -4.55 6.59
C GLN A 87 -5.65 -4.60 8.12
N SER A 88 -5.35 -5.73 8.77
CA SER A 88 -5.41 -5.87 10.23
C SER A 88 -4.18 -5.33 10.97
N GLY A 89 -3.18 -4.78 10.24
CA GLY A 89 -1.84 -4.48 10.75
C GLY A 89 -0.96 -5.71 10.88
N ALA A 90 -1.52 -6.90 11.04
CA ALA A 90 -0.84 -8.20 11.18
C ALA A 90 0.34 -8.14 12.17
N LEU A 91 0.13 -7.50 13.33
CA LEU A 91 1.11 -7.48 14.41
C LEU A 91 1.10 -8.83 15.14
N PHE A 92 2.29 -9.27 15.54
CA PHE A 92 2.44 -10.45 16.40
C PHE A 92 1.98 -10.10 17.80
N GLY A 93 0.88 -10.72 18.26
CA GLY A 93 0.28 -10.45 19.56
C GLY A 93 1.15 -10.83 20.77
N SER A 94 2.15 -11.70 20.56
CA SER A 94 3.12 -12.13 21.57
C SER A 94 4.38 -11.26 21.63
N MET A 95 4.45 -10.20 20.82
CA MET A 95 5.57 -9.26 20.75
C MET A 95 5.09 -7.86 21.10
N THR A 96 5.92 -7.08 21.78
CA THR A 96 5.69 -5.64 22.01
C THR A 96 5.66 -4.87 20.68
N CYS A 97 5.23 -3.62 20.71
CA CYS A 97 5.30 -2.73 19.54
C CYS A 97 6.74 -2.59 19.02
N LEU A 98 7.70 -2.45 19.93
CA LEU A 98 9.13 -2.37 19.61
C LEU A 98 9.61 -3.63 18.90
N GLU A 99 9.32 -4.81 19.44
CA GLU A 99 9.72 -6.09 18.88
C GLU A 99 9.09 -6.34 17.50
N ASN A 100 7.82 -5.96 17.31
CA ASN A 100 7.17 -6.00 16.00
C ASN A 100 7.92 -5.16 14.96
N VAL A 101 8.37 -3.95 15.33
CA VAL A 101 9.13 -3.08 14.42
C VAL A 101 10.55 -3.60 14.16
N MET A 102 11.17 -4.25 15.15
CA MET A 102 12.51 -4.84 15.02
C MET A 102 12.55 -6.08 14.11
N LEU A 103 11.45 -6.82 13.99
CA LEU A 103 11.42 -8.13 13.33
C LEU A 103 11.98 -8.15 11.90
N PRO A 104 11.64 -7.21 11.00
CA PRO A 104 12.26 -7.17 9.67
C PRO A 104 13.77 -6.91 9.73
N MET A 105 14.24 -6.10 10.69
CA MET A 105 15.66 -5.82 10.84
C MET A 105 16.45 -7.08 11.28
N GLU A 106 15.83 -7.93 12.12
CA GLU A 106 16.45 -9.21 12.53
C GLU A 106 16.63 -10.15 11.35
N SER A 107 15.64 -10.18 10.45
CA SER A 107 15.65 -11.07 9.29
C SER A 107 16.61 -10.62 8.18
N PHE A 108 16.79 -9.30 8.00
CA PHE A 108 17.45 -8.76 6.82
C PHE A 108 18.72 -7.94 7.10
N LEU A 109 18.95 -7.49 8.34
CA LEU A 109 20.10 -6.62 8.66
C LEU A 109 21.03 -7.28 9.66
N ARG A 110 22.34 -7.07 9.45
CA ARG A 110 23.39 -7.52 10.40
C ARG A 110 23.70 -6.40 11.42
N LEU A 111 22.72 -6.07 12.27
CA LEU A 111 22.85 -5.06 13.31
C LEU A 111 22.85 -5.71 14.69
N ALA A 112 23.59 -5.13 15.63
CA ALA A 112 23.48 -5.52 17.03
C ALA A 112 22.08 -5.21 17.60
N ARG A 113 21.63 -5.95 18.61
CA ARG A 113 20.29 -5.75 19.20
C ARG A 113 20.06 -4.31 19.62
N LYS A 114 21.02 -3.68 20.29
CA LYS A 114 20.94 -2.29 20.74
C LYS A 114 20.73 -1.29 19.61
N GLU A 115 21.35 -1.53 18.45
CA GLU A 115 21.19 -0.69 17.26
C GLU A 115 19.79 -0.85 16.65
N ARG A 116 19.28 -2.10 16.59
CA ARG A 116 17.91 -2.37 16.15
C ARG A 116 16.88 -1.72 17.05
N GLU A 117 17.05 -1.81 18.37
CA GLU A 117 16.19 -1.17 19.34
C GLU A 117 16.17 0.36 19.18
N ALA A 118 17.33 0.98 19.04
CA ALA A 118 17.42 2.43 18.85
C ALA A 118 16.71 2.87 17.55
N ARG A 119 16.93 2.12 16.44
CA ARG A 119 16.26 2.40 15.17
C ARG A 119 14.74 2.19 15.26
N ALA A 120 14.28 1.12 15.89
CA ALA A 120 12.86 0.83 16.06
C ALA A 120 12.14 1.87 16.93
N ARG A 121 12.78 2.35 18.03
CA ARG A 121 12.26 3.45 18.84
C ARG A 121 12.16 4.75 18.04
N GLY A 122 13.13 5.03 17.18
CA GLY A 122 13.08 6.16 16.24
C GLY A 122 11.89 6.07 15.31
N LEU A 123 11.65 4.90 14.69
CA LEU A 123 10.50 4.67 13.79
C LEU A 123 9.16 4.77 14.53
N LEU A 124 9.07 4.30 15.77
CA LEU A 124 7.88 4.48 16.61
C LEU A 124 7.63 5.95 16.92
N ALA A 125 8.68 6.74 17.17
CA ALA A 125 8.56 8.18 17.36
C ALA A 125 8.09 8.89 16.09
N GLU A 126 8.58 8.48 14.91
CA GLU A 126 8.13 9.01 13.60
C GLU A 126 6.62 8.79 13.38
N VAL A 127 6.04 7.71 13.88
CA VAL A 127 4.59 7.45 13.80
C VAL A 127 3.83 7.94 15.05
N GLU A 128 4.46 8.78 15.90
CA GLU A 128 3.86 9.38 17.11
C GLU A 128 3.48 8.35 18.18
N LEU A 129 4.30 7.32 18.36
CA LEU A 129 4.09 6.22 19.31
C LEU A 129 5.33 5.92 20.17
N ALA A 130 6.15 6.93 20.49
CA ALA A 130 7.34 6.75 21.33
C ALA A 130 7.01 6.08 22.69
N ASP A 131 5.90 6.48 23.33
CA ASP A 131 5.48 5.98 24.65
C ASP A 131 4.78 4.61 24.59
N ALA A 132 4.57 4.07 23.39
CA ALA A 132 3.93 2.76 23.20
C ALA A 132 4.91 1.63 22.86
N ALA A 133 6.21 1.91 22.85
CA ALA A 133 7.23 0.97 22.41
C ALA A 133 7.15 -0.38 23.14
N ASP A 134 6.98 -0.35 24.45
CA ASP A 134 7.02 -1.52 25.32
C ASP A 134 5.62 -2.14 25.56
N LYS A 135 4.55 -1.58 24.95
CA LYS A 135 3.18 -2.10 25.03
C LYS A 135 2.96 -3.24 24.06
N MET A 136 2.07 -4.16 24.44
CA MET A 136 1.58 -5.23 23.58
C MET A 136 0.51 -4.70 22.60
N PRO A 137 0.31 -5.32 21.42
CA PRO A 137 -0.75 -4.94 20.47
C PRO A 137 -2.15 -4.92 21.07
N ALA A 138 -2.42 -5.73 22.10
CA ALA A 138 -3.70 -5.76 22.79
C ALA A 138 -3.95 -4.54 23.70
N GLU A 139 -2.89 -3.82 24.10
CA GLU A 139 -2.95 -2.67 25.01
C GLU A 139 -3.08 -1.33 24.29
N ILE A 140 -3.12 -1.34 22.95
CA ILE A 140 -3.18 -0.13 22.11
C ILE A 140 -4.44 -0.10 21.24
N SER A 141 -4.85 1.11 20.84
CA SER A 141 -6.04 1.30 19.99
C SER A 141 -5.85 0.74 18.55
N GLY A 142 -6.94 0.63 17.79
CA GLY A 142 -6.90 0.23 16.38
C GLY A 142 -6.01 1.14 15.53
N GLY A 143 -6.15 2.46 15.69
CA GLY A 143 -5.31 3.43 15.00
C GLY A 143 -3.82 3.33 15.39
N MET A 144 -3.51 3.12 16.67
CA MET A 144 -2.14 2.87 17.11
C MET A 144 -1.58 1.59 16.49
N ARG A 145 -2.35 0.49 16.42
CA ARG A 145 -1.90 -0.75 15.73
C ARG A 145 -1.54 -0.50 14.28
N LYS A 146 -2.34 0.30 13.56
CA LYS A 146 -2.07 0.70 12.16
C LYS A 146 -0.74 1.48 12.04
N ARG A 147 -0.50 2.43 12.94
CA ARG A 147 0.75 3.21 12.99
C ARG A 147 1.98 2.33 13.31
N VAL A 148 1.88 1.38 14.25
CA VAL A 148 2.95 0.40 14.52
C VAL A 148 3.24 -0.46 13.28
N ALA A 149 2.19 -0.89 12.55
CA ALA A 149 2.36 -1.65 11.31
C ALA A 149 3.06 -0.83 10.22
N ILE A 150 2.80 0.48 10.11
CA ILE A 150 3.54 1.39 9.22
C ILE A 150 5.00 1.51 9.68
N ALA A 151 5.27 1.70 10.99
CA ALA A 151 6.63 1.74 11.52
C ALA A 151 7.40 0.45 11.21
N ARG A 152 6.75 -0.72 11.34
CA ARG A 152 7.33 -2.01 10.93
C ARG A 152 7.61 -2.07 9.42
N ALA A 153 6.69 -1.57 8.59
CA ALA A 153 6.90 -1.51 7.15
C ALA A 153 8.09 -0.62 6.76
N LEU A 154 8.38 0.42 7.54
CA LEU A 154 9.52 1.33 7.35
C LEU A 154 10.86 0.76 7.86
N ALA A 155 10.88 -0.38 8.54
CA ALA A 155 12.04 -0.90 9.28
C ALA A 155 13.31 -1.08 8.44
N LEU A 156 13.16 -1.38 7.15
CA LEU A 156 14.27 -1.58 6.21
C LEU A 156 14.56 -0.36 5.34
N ASP A 157 13.94 0.80 5.61
CA ASP A 157 14.04 2.01 4.80
C ASP A 157 13.66 1.77 3.33
N PRO A 158 12.43 1.28 3.08
CA PRO A 158 12.01 0.83 1.76
C PRO A 158 11.78 1.98 0.79
N GLU A 159 11.95 1.70 -0.52
CA GLU A 159 11.61 2.63 -1.60
C GLU A 159 10.11 2.70 -1.86
N ILE A 160 9.39 1.60 -1.60
CA ILE A 160 7.96 1.47 -1.83
C ILE A 160 7.27 0.92 -0.57
N LEU A 161 6.21 1.60 -0.13
CA LEU A 161 5.32 1.11 0.92
C LEU A 161 3.98 0.68 0.31
N PHE A 162 3.59 -0.55 0.58
CA PHE A 162 2.29 -1.10 0.25
C PHE A 162 1.40 -1.10 1.48
N LEU A 163 0.26 -0.41 1.40
CA LEU A 163 -0.70 -0.31 2.50
C LEU A 163 -2.05 -0.88 2.04
N ASP A 164 -2.48 -1.97 2.67
CA ASP A 164 -3.78 -2.58 2.38
C ASP A 164 -4.82 -2.08 3.37
N GLU A 165 -5.77 -1.25 2.91
CA GLU A 165 -6.88 -0.65 3.67
C GLU A 165 -6.40 0.00 4.99
N PRO A 166 -5.49 0.99 4.94
CA PRO A 166 -4.86 1.54 6.14
C PRO A 166 -5.86 2.22 7.09
N SER A 167 -6.87 2.88 6.58
CA SER A 167 -7.89 3.62 7.34
C SER A 167 -9.12 2.78 7.70
N ALA A 168 -9.24 1.56 7.16
CA ALA A 168 -10.42 0.72 7.40
C ALA A 168 -10.68 0.48 8.90
N GLY A 169 -11.92 0.74 9.33
CA GLY A 169 -12.37 0.57 10.72
C GLY A 169 -11.90 1.65 11.69
N LEU A 170 -11.33 2.75 11.20
CA LEU A 170 -11.01 3.93 11.99
C LEU A 170 -12.16 4.95 11.92
N ASP A 171 -12.31 5.74 12.99
CA ASP A 171 -13.16 6.93 12.95
C ASP A 171 -12.57 8.00 12.00
N PRO A 172 -13.39 8.97 11.52
CA PRO A 172 -12.93 9.95 10.53
C PRO A 172 -11.74 10.82 11.00
N ILE A 173 -11.62 11.10 12.28
CA ILE A 173 -10.52 11.93 12.83
C ILE A 173 -9.23 11.13 12.81
N THR A 174 -9.28 9.89 13.25
CA THR A 174 -8.13 8.97 13.26
C THR A 174 -7.68 8.64 11.83
N ALA A 175 -8.62 8.43 10.89
CA ALA A 175 -8.33 8.23 9.48
C ALA A 175 -7.64 9.46 8.86
N PHE A 176 -8.14 10.67 9.16
CA PHE A 176 -7.51 11.90 8.73
C PHE A 176 -6.07 12.03 9.25
N ALA A 177 -5.85 11.77 10.53
CA ALA A 177 -4.51 11.82 11.13
C ALA A 177 -3.55 10.80 10.50
N LEU A 178 -4.06 9.63 10.10
CA LEU A 178 -3.27 8.61 9.38
C LEU A 178 -2.89 9.08 7.98
N ASP A 179 -3.80 9.72 7.25
CA ASP A 179 -3.52 10.33 5.94
C ASP A 179 -2.44 11.42 6.05
N GLN A 180 -2.49 12.27 7.09
CA GLN A 180 -1.46 13.29 7.34
C GLN A 180 -0.10 12.65 7.65
N LEU A 181 -0.07 11.54 8.39
CA LEU A 181 1.14 10.77 8.63
C LEU A 181 1.74 10.24 7.30
N ILE A 182 0.91 9.66 6.41
CA ILE A 182 1.35 9.16 5.11
C ILE A 182 1.95 10.29 4.26
N LEU A 183 1.29 11.45 4.19
CA LEU A 183 1.78 12.63 3.47
C LEU A 183 3.11 13.14 4.03
N ARG A 184 3.27 13.14 5.37
CA ARG A 184 4.51 13.52 6.04
C ARG A 184 5.64 12.55 5.70
N LEU A 185 5.41 11.24 5.86
CA LEU A 185 6.40 10.20 5.56
C LEU A 185 6.84 10.24 4.08
N ARG A 186 5.90 10.47 3.14
CA ARG A 186 6.23 10.67 1.73
C ARG A 186 7.22 11.83 1.54
N ARG A 187 6.96 12.99 2.15
CA ARG A 187 7.82 14.18 2.02
C ARG A 187 9.19 13.97 2.65
N GLU A 188 9.23 13.36 3.83
CA GLU A 188 10.47 13.22 4.61
C GLU A 188 11.38 12.11 4.06
N LYS A 189 10.80 11.02 3.57
CA LYS A 189 11.55 9.83 3.11
C LYS A 189 11.66 9.71 1.58
N GLY A 190 10.88 10.48 0.83
CA GLY A 190 10.82 10.34 -0.63
C GLY A 190 10.25 9.00 -1.11
N ALA A 191 9.60 8.25 -0.22
CA ALA A 191 9.08 6.92 -0.52
C ALA A 191 7.84 6.98 -1.43
N THR A 192 7.66 5.94 -2.25
CA THR A 192 6.46 5.70 -3.05
C THR A 192 5.45 4.94 -2.22
N PHE A 193 4.18 5.30 -2.30
CA PHE A 193 3.10 4.59 -1.62
C PHE A 193 2.15 3.96 -2.62
N VAL A 194 1.84 2.67 -2.43
CA VAL A 194 0.79 1.95 -3.14
C VAL A 194 -0.28 1.56 -2.12
N ILE A 195 -1.45 2.16 -2.23
CA ILE A 195 -2.50 2.03 -1.22
C ILE A 195 -3.73 1.38 -1.84
N VAL A 196 -4.18 0.29 -1.25
CA VAL A 196 -5.52 -0.26 -1.52
C VAL A 196 -6.51 0.44 -0.61
N THR A 197 -7.53 1.06 -1.16
CA THR A 197 -8.63 1.61 -0.36
C THR A 197 -9.93 1.69 -1.16
N HIS A 198 -11.05 1.72 -0.45
CA HIS A 198 -12.38 2.06 -0.98
C HIS A 198 -12.89 3.38 -0.38
N GLU A 199 -12.10 4.06 0.46
CA GLU A 199 -12.47 5.30 1.12
C GLU A 199 -12.18 6.51 0.23
N LEU A 200 -13.23 7.12 -0.34
CA LEU A 200 -13.12 8.27 -1.24
C LEU A 200 -12.49 9.50 -0.57
N ALA A 201 -12.74 9.70 0.74
CA ALA A 201 -12.17 10.81 1.47
C ALA A 201 -10.63 10.76 1.48
N SER A 202 -10.03 9.60 1.78
CA SER A 202 -8.58 9.39 1.72
C SER A 202 -8.07 9.47 0.27
N LEU A 203 -8.76 8.83 -0.68
CA LEU A 203 -8.40 8.90 -2.10
C LEU A 203 -8.19 10.34 -2.57
N PHE A 204 -9.18 11.21 -2.35
CA PHE A 204 -9.10 12.61 -2.81
C PHE A 204 -8.14 13.46 -1.98
N ARG A 205 -7.84 13.07 -0.75
CA ARG A 205 -6.92 13.81 0.12
C ARG A 205 -5.47 13.55 -0.22
N ILE A 206 -5.08 12.28 -0.41
CA ILE A 206 -3.67 11.90 -0.51
C ILE A 206 -3.28 11.28 -1.85
N GLY A 207 -4.23 10.75 -2.66
CA GLY A 207 -3.91 10.09 -3.93
C GLY A 207 -3.46 11.07 -5.01
N ASP A 208 -2.33 10.79 -5.65
CA ASP A 208 -1.89 11.52 -6.85
C ASP A 208 -2.52 10.91 -8.10
N ARG A 209 -2.49 9.57 -8.21
CA ARG A 209 -3.09 8.79 -9.29
C ARG A 209 -3.76 7.54 -8.72
N CYS A 210 -4.74 7.03 -9.44
CA CYS A 210 -5.36 5.76 -9.10
C CYS A 210 -5.55 4.87 -10.34
N ALA A 211 -5.54 3.56 -10.10
CA ALA A 211 -6.02 2.54 -11.01
C ALA A 211 -7.34 1.99 -10.47
N MET A 212 -8.40 2.14 -11.22
CA MET A 212 -9.73 1.66 -10.83
C MET A 212 -10.07 0.37 -11.56
N PHE A 213 -10.47 -0.63 -10.79
CA PHE A 213 -10.83 -1.96 -11.29
C PHE A 213 -12.32 -2.21 -11.19
N ASP A 214 -12.88 -2.89 -12.18
CA ASP A 214 -14.27 -3.35 -12.19
C ASP A 214 -14.32 -4.89 -12.25
N LYS A 215 -15.11 -5.46 -11.34
CA LYS A 215 -15.30 -6.92 -11.25
C LYS A 215 -16.04 -7.48 -12.49
N ALA A 216 -17.04 -6.76 -13.01
CA ALA A 216 -17.83 -7.24 -14.15
C ALA A 216 -17.00 -7.26 -15.44
N ARG A 217 -16.12 -6.26 -15.62
CA ARG A 217 -15.22 -6.17 -16.78
C ARG A 217 -13.92 -6.95 -16.59
N GLN A 218 -13.67 -7.44 -15.39
CA GLN A 218 -12.43 -8.15 -15.01
C GLN A 218 -11.16 -7.38 -15.43
N GLY A 219 -11.13 -6.06 -15.26
CA GLY A 219 -10.02 -5.26 -15.76
C GLY A 219 -9.92 -3.85 -15.20
N LEU A 220 -8.93 -3.13 -15.71
CA LEU A 220 -8.71 -1.71 -15.44
C LEU A 220 -9.74 -0.88 -16.21
N VAL A 221 -10.51 -0.04 -15.53
CA VAL A 221 -11.54 0.81 -16.14
C VAL A 221 -11.17 2.29 -16.17
N ALA A 222 -10.30 2.73 -15.27
CA ALA A 222 -9.79 4.09 -15.28
C ALA A 222 -8.39 4.15 -14.66
N LEU A 223 -7.57 5.08 -15.16
CA LEU A 223 -6.21 5.34 -14.70
C LEU A 223 -5.93 6.84 -14.77
N GLY A 224 -5.54 7.46 -13.67
CA GLY A 224 -5.20 8.88 -13.64
C GLY A 224 -5.42 9.57 -12.31
N ASP A 225 -5.39 10.91 -12.32
CA ASP A 225 -5.73 11.73 -11.15
C ASP A 225 -7.21 11.53 -10.77
N PRO A 226 -7.50 11.06 -9.54
CA PRO A 226 -8.88 10.78 -9.11
C PRO A 226 -9.79 12.01 -9.18
N ARG A 227 -9.24 13.22 -9.01
CA ARG A 227 -10.00 14.47 -9.08
C ARG A 227 -10.48 14.75 -10.50
N LYS A 228 -9.61 14.51 -11.50
CA LYS A 228 -9.95 14.62 -12.93
C LYS A 228 -10.90 13.50 -13.34
N LEU A 229 -10.62 12.26 -12.96
CA LEU A 229 -11.48 11.11 -13.29
C LEU A 229 -12.90 11.28 -12.76
N ARG A 230 -13.08 11.94 -11.61
CA ARG A 230 -14.39 12.24 -11.03
C ARG A 230 -15.30 13.05 -11.96
N THR A 231 -14.73 14.00 -12.69
CA THR A 231 -15.48 14.96 -13.53
C THR A 231 -15.36 14.66 -15.03
N GLU A 232 -14.20 14.20 -15.49
CA GLU A 232 -13.84 14.12 -16.90
C GLU A 232 -13.89 12.69 -17.48
N SER A 233 -13.99 11.64 -16.63
CA SER A 233 -14.04 10.27 -17.13
C SER A 233 -15.25 10.06 -18.05
N THR A 234 -15.02 9.45 -19.21
CA THR A 234 -16.10 9.03 -20.14
C THR A 234 -16.80 7.77 -19.63
N ASP A 235 -16.17 7.01 -18.73
CA ASP A 235 -16.76 5.82 -18.14
C ASP A 235 -17.72 6.19 -17.02
N LEU A 236 -19.02 5.95 -17.23
CA LEU A 236 -20.10 6.27 -16.28
C LEU A 236 -19.94 5.54 -14.93
N PHE A 237 -19.45 4.29 -14.93
CA PHE A 237 -19.21 3.55 -13.70
C PHE A 237 -18.14 4.25 -12.85
N THR A 238 -17.03 4.67 -13.46
CA THR A 238 -15.96 5.43 -12.80
C THR A 238 -16.50 6.73 -12.19
N ARG A 239 -17.24 7.52 -12.97
CA ARG A 239 -17.81 8.78 -12.46
C ARG A 239 -18.77 8.54 -11.31
N ARG A 240 -19.70 7.59 -11.45
CA ARG A 240 -20.65 7.23 -10.40
C ARG A 240 -19.96 6.77 -9.12
N PHE A 241 -18.96 5.90 -9.24
CA PHE A 241 -18.19 5.42 -8.09
C PHE A 241 -17.48 6.57 -7.36
N LEU A 242 -16.78 7.44 -8.09
CA LEU A 242 -16.03 8.56 -7.52
C LEU A 242 -16.92 9.68 -6.95
N ASN A 243 -18.21 9.70 -7.28
CA ASN A 243 -19.23 10.58 -6.69
C ASN A 243 -20.05 9.88 -5.58
N GLY A 244 -19.58 8.77 -5.02
CA GLY A 244 -20.24 8.10 -3.89
C GLY A 244 -21.50 7.31 -4.27
N GLY A 245 -21.69 7.00 -5.56
CA GLY A 245 -22.85 6.27 -6.06
C GLY A 245 -24.05 7.16 -6.48
N GLU A 246 -23.90 8.48 -6.37
CA GLU A 246 -24.94 9.43 -6.81
C GLU A 246 -25.20 9.30 -8.33
N GLU A 247 -26.46 9.42 -8.74
CA GLU A 247 -26.82 9.47 -10.16
C GLU A 247 -26.32 10.79 -10.75
N ILE A 248 -25.46 10.68 -11.76
CA ILE A 248 -24.96 11.84 -12.48
C ILE A 248 -25.98 12.15 -13.57
N HIS A 249 -26.85 13.14 -13.33
CA HIS A 249 -27.66 13.72 -14.37
C HIS A 249 -26.74 14.49 -15.32
N GLY A 250 -26.60 13.97 -16.54
CA GLY A 250 -25.85 14.60 -17.63
C GLY A 250 -26.63 15.73 -18.29
#